data_da621e6d77e11f549096d522473a2515
#
_entry.id   da621e6d77e11f549096d522473a2515
#
_cell.length_a   1.000
_cell.length_b   1.000
_cell.length_c   1.000
_cell.angle_alpha   90.00
_cell.angle_beta   90.00
_cell.angle_gamma   90.00
#
_symmetry.space_group_name_H-M   'P 1'
#
loop_
_entity.id
_entity.type
_entity.pdbx_description
1 polymer ?
#
loop_
_entity_poly.entity_id
_entity_poly.type
_entity_poly.pdbx_seq_one_letter_code
_entity_poly.pdbx_strand_id
1 'polypeptide(L)'
;MDKALKTMIDNMPEKTGKSLDAWKMILKEKSFEKHSQGVKYLKTEFNVTHGFANTIVTLSKDENKSEENLVETQYNGKESLAPIYKELIGYINTLGADVTITPKKGSVSIIRKRQFVLIKPATKTRIDLGLKLKDKLITERLENSGPFGTMCTHRVKLSSKDEVDNELKEWIKEAYEKSK
;
A
#
# COMPACT_ATOMS: atom_id res chain seq x y z
N MET A 1 -5.76 11.00 -11.97
CA MET A 1 -4.59 11.05 -12.88
C MET A 1 -4.33 12.51 -13.23
N ASP A 2 -3.08 12.96 -13.12
CA ASP A 2 -2.69 14.34 -13.46
C ASP A 2 -2.96 14.60 -14.97
N LYS A 3 -3.49 15.80 -15.31
CA LYS A 3 -3.83 16.21 -16.67
C LYS A 3 -2.61 16.14 -17.62
N ALA A 4 -1.44 16.53 -17.11
CA ALA A 4 -0.19 16.46 -17.88
C ALA A 4 0.22 15.02 -18.21
N LEU A 5 0.08 14.09 -17.25
CA LEU A 5 0.36 12.68 -17.46
C LEU A 5 -0.59 12.04 -18.46
N LYS A 6 -1.89 12.40 -18.41
CA LYS A 6 -2.87 11.92 -19.38
C LYS A 6 -2.50 12.38 -20.80
N THR A 7 -2.21 13.65 -20.99
CA THR A 7 -1.77 14.19 -22.29
C THR A 7 -0.51 13.48 -22.81
N MET A 8 0.42 13.18 -21.92
CA MET A 8 1.65 12.46 -22.28
C MET A 8 1.36 11.01 -22.74
N ILE A 9 0.43 10.33 -22.08
CA ILE A 9 0.01 8.97 -22.47
C ILE A 9 -0.73 9.01 -23.83
N ASP A 10 -1.63 9.95 -24.02
CA ASP A 10 -2.40 10.10 -25.26
C ASP A 10 -1.48 10.38 -26.48
N ASN A 11 -0.43 11.15 -26.27
CA ASN A 11 0.56 11.46 -27.31
C ASN A 11 1.67 10.40 -27.49
N MET A 12 1.72 9.40 -26.61
CA MET A 12 2.80 8.40 -26.62
C MET A 12 2.89 7.60 -27.94
N PRO A 13 1.80 7.12 -28.55
CA PRO A 13 1.88 6.38 -29.81
C PRO A 13 2.52 7.21 -30.93
N GLU A 14 2.16 8.49 -31.03
CA GLU A 14 2.70 9.41 -32.04
C GLU A 14 4.19 9.70 -31.82
N LYS A 15 4.59 9.93 -30.55
CA LYS A 15 5.95 10.34 -30.18
C LYS A 15 6.95 9.19 -30.04
N THR A 16 6.47 7.97 -29.82
CA THR A 16 7.33 6.80 -29.53
C THR A 16 7.04 5.59 -30.42
N GLY A 17 6.03 5.68 -31.30
CA GLY A 17 5.65 4.62 -32.23
C GLY A 17 4.81 3.48 -31.60
N LYS A 18 4.55 3.50 -30.30
CA LYS A 18 3.78 2.45 -29.60
C LYS A 18 2.96 3.03 -28.46
N SER A 19 1.81 2.39 -28.16
CA SER A 19 0.99 2.71 -27.00
C SER A 19 1.69 2.34 -25.69
N LEU A 20 1.24 2.91 -24.57
CA LEU A 20 1.75 2.57 -23.24
C LEU A 20 1.66 1.06 -22.96
N ASP A 21 0.54 0.41 -23.33
CA ASP A 21 0.34 -1.02 -23.08
C ASP A 21 1.32 -1.88 -23.90
N ALA A 22 1.59 -1.50 -25.15
CA ALA A 22 2.59 -2.17 -25.97
C ALA A 22 4.01 -2.04 -25.36
N TRP A 23 4.36 -0.87 -24.83
CA TRP A 23 5.63 -0.67 -24.14
C TRP A 23 5.73 -1.48 -22.85
N LYS A 24 4.63 -1.60 -22.09
CA LYS A 24 4.58 -2.43 -20.88
C LYS A 24 4.82 -3.91 -21.18
N MET A 25 4.25 -4.43 -22.25
CA MET A 25 4.49 -5.81 -22.70
C MET A 25 5.97 -6.05 -23.01
N ILE A 26 6.61 -5.15 -23.76
CA ILE A 26 8.05 -5.25 -24.11
C ILE A 26 8.92 -5.23 -22.85
N LEU A 27 8.63 -4.34 -21.88
CA LEU A 27 9.37 -4.27 -20.63
C LEU A 27 9.16 -5.49 -19.73
N LYS A 28 7.97 -6.09 -19.76
CA LYS A 28 7.64 -7.30 -19.00
C LYS A 28 8.42 -8.52 -19.50
N GLU A 29 8.57 -8.68 -20.80
CA GLU A 29 9.36 -9.78 -21.41
C GLU A 29 10.84 -9.71 -21.03
N LYS A 30 11.39 -8.51 -20.88
CA LYS A 30 12.82 -8.29 -20.58
C LYS A 30 13.17 -8.30 -19.09
N SER A 31 12.20 -8.13 -18.19
CA SER A 31 12.36 -8.21 -16.72
C SER A 31 13.53 -7.42 -16.15
N PHE A 32 13.48 -6.08 -16.20
CA PHE A 32 14.53 -5.23 -15.65
C PHE A 32 14.44 -5.09 -14.12
N GLU A 33 15.52 -5.41 -13.41
CA GLU A 33 15.58 -5.24 -11.94
C GLU A 33 15.59 -3.75 -11.54
N LYS A 34 16.36 -2.93 -12.24
CA LYS A 34 16.53 -1.49 -11.94
C LYS A 34 15.76 -0.61 -12.92
N HIS A 35 15.16 0.45 -12.38
CA HIS A 35 14.48 1.47 -13.21
C HIS A 35 15.38 2.03 -14.32
N SER A 36 16.62 2.35 -13.98
CA SER A 36 17.60 2.90 -14.92
C SER A 36 17.93 1.98 -16.09
N GLN A 37 17.88 0.67 -15.90
CA GLN A 37 18.10 -0.32 -16.96
C GLN A 37 16.95 -0.28 -17.99
N GLY A 38 15.70 -0.24 -17.54
CA GLY A 38 14.54 -0.11 -18.42
C GLY A 38 14.55 1.21 -19.20
N VAL A 39 14.86 2.33 -18.55
CA VAL A 39 15.01 3.64 -19.21
C VAL A 39 16.12 3.61 -20.24
N LYS A 40 17.29 3.06 -19.91
CA LYS A 40 18.41 2.93 -20.85
C LYS A 40 18.01 2.08 -22.06
N TYR A 41 17.38 0.93 -21.84
CA TYR A 41 16.92 0.03 -22.90
C TYR A 41 15.99 0.72 -23.88
N LEU A 42 14.95 1.42 -23.41
CA LEU A 42 14.03 2.15 -24.29
C LEU A 42 14.71 3.26 -25.09
N LYS A 43 15.71 3.92 -24.51
CA LYS A 43 16.49 4.96 -25.19
C LYS A 43 17.42 4.38 -26.27
N THR A 44 18.12 3.29 -25.96
CA THR A 44 19.14 2.74 -26.85
C THR A 44 18.56 1.89 -27.98
N GLU A 45 17.57 1.05 -27.67
CA GLU A 45 17.00 0.12 -28.64
C GLU A 45 15.86 0.72 -29.48
N PHE A 46 15.14 1.70 -28.93
CA PHE A 46 13.95 2.25 -29.58
C PHE A 46 14.00 3.76 -29.80
N ASN A 47 15.12 4.38 -29.45
CA ASN A 47 15.31 5.84 -29.57
C ASN A 47 14.22 6.68 -28.89
N VAL A 48 13.61 6.13 -27.82
CA VAL A 48 12.60 6.83 -27.04
C VAL A 48 13.26 7.92 -26.21
N THR A 49 12.71 9.14 -26.22
CA THR A 49 13.26 10.24 -25.42
C THR A 49 13.23 9.94 -23.92
N HIS A 50 14.14 10.54 -23.16
CA HIS A 50 14.26 10.26 -21.72
C HIS A 50 12.95 10.46 -20.94
N GLY A 51 12.17 11.51 -21.25
CA GLY A 51 10.90 11.79 -20.59
C GLY A 51 9.89 10.67 -20.80
N PHE A 52 9.67 10.23 -22.04
CA PHE A 52 8.78 9.11 -22.34
C PHE A 52 9.31 7.80 -21.77
N ALA A 53 10.60 7.50 -21.90
CA ALA A 53 11.20 6.29 -21.35
C ALA A 53 11.03 6.21 -19.82
N ASN A 54 11.27 7.30 -19.11
CA ASN A 54 11.06 7.38 -17.67
C ASN A 54 9.59 7.15 -17.28
N THR A 55 8.66 7.79 -17.97
CA THR A 55 7.22 7.62 -17.73
C THR A 55 6.76 6.20 -18.01
N ILE A 56 7.16 5.60 -19.12
CA ILE A 56 6.82 4.22 -19.50
C ILE A 56 7.32 3.25 -18.43
N VAL A 57 8.58 3.34 -18.00
CA VAL A 57 9.14 2.44 -16.98
C VAL A 57 8.47 2.64 -15.63
N THR A 58 8.16 3.88 -15.25
CA THR A 58 7.43 4.18 -14.00
C THR A 58 6.05 3.51 -14.02
N LEU A 59 5.25 3.74 -15.06
CA LEU A 59 3.90 3.19 -15.17
C LEU A 59 3.89 1.66 -15.35
N SER A 60 4.91 1.08 -15.99
CA SER A 60 5.08 -0.38 -16.07
C SER A 60 5.34 -1.02 -14.71
N LYS A 61 6.07 -0.33 -13.83
CA LYS A 61 6.34 -0.83 -12.47
C LYS A 61 5.15 -0.64 -11.54
N ASP A 62 4.34 0.39 -11.73
CA ASP A 62 3.17 0.64 -10.90
C ASP A 62 2.05 -0.39 -11.11
N GLU A 63 1.87 -0.91 -12.32
CA GLU A 63 0.90 -1.99 -12.59
C GLU A 63 1.39 -3.39 -12.16
N ASN A 64 2.70 -3.61 -12.09
CA ASN A 64 3.26 -4.86 -11.55
C ASN A 64 3.22 -4.93 -10.01
N LYS A 65 2.80 -3.87 -9.36
CA LYS A 65 2.48 -3.85 -7.93
C LYS A 65 0.98 -4.08 -7.75
N SER A 66 0.51 -5.32 -8.00
CA SER A 66 -0.80 -5.71 -7.50
C SER A 66 -0.86 -5.43 -5.99
N GLU A 67 -2.03 -5.17 -5.46
CA GLU A 67 -2.22 -4.94 -4.01
C GLU A 67 -1.64 -6.10 -3.18
N GLU A 68 -1.72 -7.32 -3.67
CA GLU A 68 -1.11 -8.52 -3.09
C GLU A 68 0.42 -8.42 -3.05
N ASN A 69 1.07 -8.00 -4.14
CA ASN A 69 2.52 -7.81 -4.18
C ASN A 69 3.01 -6.72 -3.22
N LEU A 70 2.21 -5.68 -2.97
CA LEU A 70 2.57 -4.64 -1.98
C LEU A 70 2.55 -5.21 -0.57
N VAL A 71 1.57 -6.04 -0.23
CA VAL A 71 1.51 -6.71 1.08
C VAL A 71 2.67 -7.69 1.23
N GLU A 72 2.89 -8.58 0.26
CA GLU A 72 4.02 -9.51 0.27
C GLU A 72 5.37 -8.81 0.46
N THR A 73 5.58 -7.70 -0.26
CA THR A 73 6.81 -6.89 -0.12
C THR A 73 6.97 -6.31 1.28
N GLN A 74 5.89 -5.89 1.93
CA GLN A 74 5.93 -5.36 3.31
C GLN A 74 6.34 -6.42 4.33
N TYR A 75 5.93 -7.67 4.10
CA TYR A 75 6.15 -8.80 5.02
C TYR A 75 7.37 -9.67 4.63
N ASN A 76 8.05 -9.35 3.54
CA ASN A 76 9.31 -10.02 3.16
C ASN A 76 10.37 -9.82 4.26
N GLY A 77 10.91 -10.92 4.79
CA GLY A 77 11.81 -10.93 5.95
C GLY A 77 11.11 -10.64 7.29
N LYS A 78 9.76 -10.72 7.32
CA LYS A 78 8.91 -10.52 8.50
C LYS A 78 7.79 -11.57 8.54
N GLU A 79 8.08 -12.79 8.12
CA GLU A 79 7.09 -13.86 7.91
C GLU A 79 6.33 -14.20 9.19
N SER A 80 6.97 -14.02 10.36
CA SER A 80 6.34 -14.21 11.68
C SER A 80 5.15 -13.28 11.94
N LEU A 81 5.05 -12.16 11.22
CA LEU A 81 3.96 -11.19 11.34
C LEU A 81 2.77 -11.50 10.42
N ALA A 82 2.94 -12.36 9.42
CA ALA A 82 1.87 -12.69 8.47
C ALA A 82 0.62 -13.29 9.15
N PRO A 83 0.71 -14.16 10.17
CA PRO A 83 -0.46 -14.66 10.91
C PRO A 83 -1.24 -13.54 11.62
N ILE A 84 -0.54 -12.55 12.19
CA ILE A 84 -1.16 -11.39 12.86
C ILE A 84 -1.95 -10.57 11.83
N TYR A 85 -1.32 -10.27 10.69
CA TYR A 85 -1.95 -9.55 9.59
C TYR A 85 -3.22 -10.25 9.09
N LYS A 86 -3.14 -11.57 8.86
CA LYS A 86 -4.28 -12.39 8.39
C LYS A 86 -5.44 -12.36 9.39
N GLU A 87 -5.15 -12.45 10.69
CA GLU A 87 -6.18 -12.38 11.73
C GLU A 87 -6.86 -11.00 11.76
N LEU A 88 -6.07 -9.92 11.69
CA LEU A 88 -6.60 -8.56 11.61
C LEU A 88 -7.51 -8.36 10.40
N ILE A 89 -7.07 -8.74 9.21
CA ILE A 89 -7.84 -8.61 7.98
C ILE A 89 -9.08 -9.50 8.00
N GLY A 90 -8.96 -10.73 8.52
CA GLY A 90 -10.09 -11.64 8.70
C GLY A 90 -11.19 -11.00 9.53
N TYR A 91 -10.86 -10.43 10.68
CA TYR A 91 -11.81 -9.73 11.52
C TYR A 91 -12.38 -8.46 10.86
N ILE A 92 -11.52 -7.62 10.29
CA ILE A 92 -11.92 -6.37 9.65
C ILE A 92 -12.93 -6.61 8.51
N ASN A 93 -12.77 -7.67 7.73
CA ASN A 93 -13.71 -8.04 6.67
C ASN A 93 -15.10 -8.44 7.19
N THR A 94 -15.23 -8.78 8.47
CA THR A 94 -16.55 -9.09 9.08
C THR A 94 -17.32 -7.84 9.50
N LEU A 95 -16.68 -6.66 9.53
CA LEU A 95 -17.31 -5.42 10.03
C LEU A 95 -18.38 -4.85 9.08
N GLY A 96 -18.16 -4.99 7.77
CA GLY A 96 -19.12 -4.53 6.77
C GLY A 96 -18.56 -4.58 5.35
N ALA A 97 -19.49 -4.62 4.37
CA ALA A 97 -19.15 -4.63 2.95
C ALA A 97 -18.63 -3.28 2.42
N ASP A 98 -18.70 -2.23 3.23
CA ASP A 98 -18.24 -0.88 2.91
C ASP A 98 -16.78 -0.62 3.36
N VAL A 99 -16.07 -1.67 3.76
CA VAL A 99 -14.63 -1.61 4.08
C VAL A 99 -13.79 -1.79 2.83
N THR A 100 -12.85 -0.88 2.63
CA THR A 100 -11.85 -0.96 1.55
C THR A 100 -10.45 -1.12 2.16
N ILE A 101 -9.74 -2.15 1.74
CA ILE A 101 -8.35 -2.42 2.12
C ILE A 101 -7.45 -1.84 1.04
N THR A 102 -6.58 -0.92 1.41
CA THR A 102 -5.72 -0.20 0.45
C THR A 102 -4.26 -0.35 0.85
N PRO A 103 -3.54 -1.34 0.30
CA PRO A 103 -2.11 -1.48 0.50
C PRO A 103 -1.33 -0.28 -0.04
N LYS A 104 -0.31 0.13 0.70
CA LYS A 104 0.67 1.17 0.35
C LYS A 104 2.07 0.57 0.39
N LYS A 105 3.09 1.34 0.09
CA LYS A 105 4.50 0.88 0.08
C LYS A 105 4.97 0.28 1.41
N GLY A 106 4.52 0.80 2.55
CA GLY A 106 5.01 0.38 3.88
C GLY A 106 3.92 0.18 4.93
N SER A 107 2.64 0.19 4.54
CA SER A 107 1.50 -0.02 5.43
C SER A 107 0.25 -0.37 4.63
N VAL A 108 -0.78 -0.83 5.32
CA VAL A 108 -2.10 -1.08 4.73
C VAL A 108 -3.12 -0.17 5.40
N SER A 109 -3.76 0.70 4.62
CA SER A 109 -4.84 1.56 5.08
C SER A 109 -6.18 0.83 4.97
N ILE A 110 -6.96 0.87 6.04
CA ILE A 110 -8.32 0.35 6.07
C ILE A 110 -9.27 1.54 6.13
N ILE A 111 -10.15 1.62 5.13
CA ILE A 111 -10.99 2.78 4.87
C ILE A 111 -12.44 2.34 4.83
N ARG A 112 -13.31 3.15 5.42
CA ARG A 112 -14.76 3.13 5.22
C ARG A 112 -15.14 4.38 4.43
N LYS A 113 -15.71 5.42 4.98
CA LYS A 113 -15.71 6.77 4.36
C LYS A 113 -14.38 7.48 4.57
N ARG A 114 -13.74 7.21 5.70
CA ARG A 114 -12.41 7.72 6.08
C ARG A 114 -11.55 6.56 6.57
N GLN A 115 -10.23 6.73 6.56
CA GLN A 115 -9.31 5.78 7.16
C GLN A 115 -9.60 5.66 8.66
N PHE A 116 -9.79 4.45 9.15
CA PHE A 116 -10.04 4.18 10.58
C PHE A 116 -9.00 3.25 11.20
N VAL A 117 -8.31 2.44 10.37
CA VAL A 117 -7.19 1.60 10.77
C VAL A 117 -6.03 1.76 9.81
N LEU A 118 -4.80 1.67 10.34
CA LEU A 118 -3.55 1.62 9.59
C LEU A 118 -2.69 0.49 10.13
N ILE A 119 -2.37 -0.50 9.31
CA ILE A 119 -1.54 -1.66 9.68
C ILE A 119 -0.15 -1.47 9.12
N LYS A 120 0.87 -1.44 9.98
CA LYS A 120 2.27 -1.25 9.58
C LYS A 120 3.17 -2.30 10.21
N PRO A 121 3.84 -3.17 9.44
CA PRO A 121 4.88 -4.06 9.94
C PRO A 121 6.13 -3.24 10.29
N ALA A 122 6.16 -2.67 11.50
CA ALA A 122 7.14 -1.69 11.94
C ALA A 122 8.54 -2.25 12.10
N THR A 123 8.64 -3.47 12.64
CA THR A 123 9.91 -4.22 12.80
C THR A 123 9.76 -5.64 12.26
N LYS A 124 10.79 -6.47 12.41
CA LYS A 124 10.72 -7.90 12.02
C LYS A 124 9.77 -8.72 12.91
N THR A 125 9.47 -8.24 14.10
CA THR A 125 8.71 -8.96 15.14
C THR A 125 7.50 -8.19 15.66
N ARG A 126 7.17 -7.02 15.07
CA ARG A 126 6.09 -6.17 15.58
C ARG A 126 5.32 -5.47 14.47
N ILE A 127 4.00 -5.55 14.56
CA ILE A 127 3.06 -4.71 13.83
C ILE A 127 2.68 -3.52 14.73
N ASP A 128 2.73 -2.31 14.21
CA ASP A 128 2.09 -1.15 14.80
C ASP A 128 0.70 -0.99 14.14
N LEU A 129 -0.35 -1.09 14.93
CA LEU A 129 -1.73 -0.89 14.50
C LEU A 129 -2.18 0.50 14.90
N GLY A 130 -2.40 1.37 13.92
CA GLY A 130 -2.95 2.69 14.13
C GLY A 130 -4.48 2.67 14.09
N LEU A 131 -5.12 3.36 15.03
CA LEU A 131 -6.58 3.44 15.16
C LEU A 131 -7.04 4.91 15.21
N LYS A 132 -8.21 5.21 14.64
CA LYS A 132 -8.89 6.50 14.82
C LYS A 132 -10.01 6.39 15.85
N LEU A 133 -9.63 6.57 17.11
CA LEU A 133 -10.50 6.52 18.28
C LEU A 133 -10.59 7.91 18.91
N LYS A 134 -11.37 8.80 18.27
CA LYS A 134 -11.56 10.14 18.81
C LYS A 134 -12.12 10.07 20.23
N ASP A 135 -11.57 10.89 21.13
CA ASP A 135 -12.01 11.04 22.52
C ASP A 135 -11.82 9.80 23.42
N LYS A 136 -11.04 8.80 22.98
CA LYS A 136 -10.69 7.64 23.81
C LYS A 136 -9.47 7.96 24.67
N LEU A 137 -9.50 7.50 25.92
CA LEU A 137 -8.39 7.65 26.82
C LEU A 137 -7.25 6.69 26.47
N ILE A 138 -6.03 7.18 26.59
CA ILE A 138 -4.81 6.39 26.44
C ILE A 138 -4.70 5.43 27.62
N THR A 139 -4.30 4.19 27.33
CA THR A 139 -3.98 3.17 28.32
C THR A 139 -2.56 2.67 28.09
N GLU A 140 -2.07 1.78 28.92
CA GLU A 140 -0.76 1.15 28.77
C GLU A 140 -0.62 0.43 27.42
N ARG A 141 -1.70 -0.19 26.94
CA ARG A 141 -1.75 -0.94 25.65
C ARG A 141 -2.23 -0.08 24.48
N LEU A 142 -3.16 0.84 24.71
CA LEU A 142 -3.67 1.78 23.71
C LEU A 142 -2.90 3.11 23.84
N GLU A 143 -1.75 3.16 23.19
CA GLU A 143 -0.86 4.31 23.22
C GLU A 143 -1.36 5.46 22.33
N ASN A 144 -0.77 6.65 22.46
CA ASN A 144 -0.98 7.72 21.48
C ASN A 144 -0.42 7.32 20.10
N SER A 145 -0.79 8.06 19.05
CA SER A 145 -0.50 7.70 17.65
C SER A 145 0.99 7.48 17.31
N GLY A 146 1.91 8.06 18.09
CA GLY A 146 3.35 7.91 17.86
C GLY A 146 3.77 8.20 16.42
N PRO A 147 4.37 7.22 15.70
CA PRO A 147 4.90 7.42 14.36
C PRO A 147 3.83 7.62 13.29
N PHE A 148 2.55 7.46 13.59
CA PHE A 148 1.44 7.71 12.67
C PHE A 148 1.01 9.18 12.59
N GLY A 149 1.46 10.01 13.54
CA GLY A 149 1.13 11.43 13.57
C GLY A 149 -0.38 11.67 13.53
N THR A 150 -0.82 12.54 12.63
CA THR A 150 -2.25 12.89 12.47
C THR A 150 -3.07 11.86 11.70
N MET A 151 -2.44 10.84 11.10
CA MET A 151 -3.15 9.78 10.38
C MET A 151 -3.98 8.89 11.30
N CYS A 152 -3.54 8.72 12.55
CA CYS A 152 -4.23 7.97 13.58
C CYS A 152 -4.29 8.80 14.88
N THR A 153 -5.14 8.41 15.82
CA THR A 153 -5.18 9.02 17.16
C THR A 153 -4.50 8.13 18.19
N HIS A 154 -4.56 6.83 17.98
CA HIS A 154 -4.01 5.82 18.89
C HIS A 154 -3.19 4.78 18.13
N ARG A 155 -2.37 4.04 18.87
CA ARG A 155 -1.56 2.93 18.39
C ARG A 155 -1.60 1.77 19.36
N VAL A 156 -1.65 0.55 18.83
CA VAL A 156 -1.43 -0.69 19.56
C VAL A 156 -0.25 -1.42 18.92
N LYS A 157 0.64 -1.95 19.72
CA LYS A 157 1.77 -2.78 19.29
C LYS A 157 1.35 -4.25 19.38
N LEU A 158 1.60 -5.02 18.31
CA LEU A 158 1.25 -6.44 18.21
C LEU A 158 2.48 -7.24 17.82
N SER A 159 2.82 -8.23 18.62
CA SER A 159 3.95 -9.14 18.40
C SER A 159 3.51 -10.60 18.29
N SER A 160 2.26 -10.91 18.67
CA SER A 160 1.67 -12.24 18.66
C SER A 160 0.24 -12.19 18.09
N LYS A 161 -0.19 -13.30 17.48
CA LYS A 161 -1.57 -13.46 16.99
C LYS A 161 -2.58 -13.40 18.15
N ASP A 162 -2.23 -13.87 19.33
CA ASP A 162 -3.11 -13.92 20.50
C ASP A 162 -3.44 -12.53 21.04
N GLU A 163 -2.62 -11.52 20.68
CA GLU A 163 -2.90 -10.13 21.00
C GLU A 163 -4.00 -9.50 20.13
N VAL A 164 -4.47 -10.22 19.09
CA VAL A 164 -5.70 -9.85 18.36
C VAL A 164 -6.91 -10.39 19.09
N ASP A 165 -7.05 -9.98 20.34
CA ASP A 165 -8.07 -10.40 21.29
C ASP A 165 -9.37 -9.57 21.16
N ASN A 166 -10.33 -9.85 22.04
CA ASN A 166 -11.62 -9.20 22.03
C ASN A 166 -11.52 -7.69 22.32
N GLU A 167 -10.63 -7.27 23.19
CA GLU A 167 -10.43 -5.86 23.51
C GLU A 167 -9.94 -5.09 22.27
N LEU A 168 -8.98 -5.61 21.55
CA LEU A 168 -8.50 -5.01 20.31
C LEU A 168 -9.61 -4.99 19.24
N LYS A 169 -10.38 -6.06 19.12
CA LYS A 169 -11.51 -6.16 18.19
C LYS A 169 -12.58 -5.11 18.49
N GLU A 170 -12.88 -4.85 19.75
CA GLU A 170 -13.80 -3.77 20.13
C GLU A 170 -13.26 -2.38 19.76
N TRP A 171 -11.96 -2.11 19.93
CA TRP A 171 -11.39 -0.85 19.50
C TRP A 171 -11.41 -0.68 17.97
N ILE A 172 -11.15 -1.74 17.20
CA ILE A 172 -11.25 -1.71 15.74
C ILE A 172 -12.71 -1.44 15.31
N LYS A 173 -13.68 -2.09 15.94
CA LYS A 173 -15.11 -1.90 15.70
C LYS A 173 -15.55 -0.47 16.02
N GLU A 174 -15.14 0.06 17.16
CA GLU A 174 -15.41 1.45 17.54
C GLU A 174 -14.83 2.44 16.51
N ALA A 175 -13.59 2.23 16.05
CA ALA A 175 -12.98 3.06 15.01
C ALA A 175 -13.76 2.97 13.68
N TYR A 176 -14.24 1.78 13.30
CA TYR A 176 -15.10 1.56 12.14
C TYR A 176 -16.42 2.33 12.26
N GLU A 177 -17.11 2.27 13.39
CA GLU A 177 -18.37 2.98 13.61
C GLU A 177 -18.21 4.50 13.56
N LYS A 178 -17.10 5.03 14.09
CA LYS A 178 -16.77 6.46 14.07
C LYS A 178 -16.27 6.97 12.70
N SER A 179 -16.04 6.09 11.75
CA SER A 179 -15.53 6.44 10.41
C SER A 179 -16.62 6.75 9.37
N LYS A 180 -17.86 6.90 9.80
CA LYS A 180 -19.03 7.27 8.98
C LYS A 180 -18.90 8.64 8.34
#